data_11d610324b320f01ee1928cbef634d38
#
_entry.id   11d610324b320f01ee1928cbef634d38
#
_cell.length_a   1.000
_cell.length_b   1.000
_cell.length_c   1.000
_cell.angle_alpha   90.00
_cell.angle_beta   90.00
_cell.angle_gamma   90.00
#
_symmetry.space_group_name_H-M   'P 1'
#
loop_
_entity.id
_entity.type
_entity.pdbx_description
1 polymer ?
#
loop_
_entity_poly.entity_id
_entity_poly.type
_entity_poly.pdbx_seq_one_letter_code
_entity_poly.pdbx_strand_id
1 'polypeptide(L)'
;MVNEIYRERCIEDKYVYNIKLEDYHTYFVGNCGIWVHNKNCPPHMNEDGTLKPNQEYTTGENGYTYKTDSNGNIVSAHADELKFKTHDGRLKHNPNTADKLPGDDAGHIFADQFGGSPDLDNLVSQRSDLNRAVKNTDNY
;
A
#
# COMPACT_ATOMS: atom_id res chain seq x y z
N MET A 1 3.69 -19.39 13.72
CA MET A 1 2.54 -20.17 14.24
C MET A 1 1.32 -19.94 13.35
N VAL A 2 0.52 -20.96 13.10
CA VAL A 2 -0.74 -20.81 12.34
C VAL A 2 -1.78 -20.18 13.27
N ASN A 3 -2.26 -18.96 12.95
CA ASN A 3 -3.21 -18.25 13.81
C ASN A 3 -4.66 -18.63 13.53
N GLU A 4 -4.98 -18.87 12.26
CA GLU A 4 -6.35 -19.14 11.82
C GLU A 4 -6.38 -20.00 10.55
N ILE A 5 -7.34 -20.93 10.47
CA ILE A 5 -7.63 -21.69 9.26
C ILE A 5 -9.12 -21.52 8.96
N TYR A 6 -9.41 -21.01 7.77
CA TYR A 6 -10.78 -20.83 7.30
C TYR A 6 -11.10 -21.85 6.23
N ARG A 7 -12.36 -22.27 6.22
CA ARG A 7 -12.93 -23.08 5.17
C ARG A 7 -14.00 -22.27 4.45
N GLU A 8 -13.77 -21.98 3.19
CA GLU A 8 -14.71 -21.24 2.36
C GLU A 8 -15.33 -22.19 1.31
N ARG A 9 -16.64 -21.99 1.04
CA ARG A 9 -17.34 -22.74 0.03
C ARG A 9 -17.33 -21.99 -1.29
N CYS A 10 -16.75 -22.59 -2.32
CA CYS A 10 -16.77 -22.04 -3.67
C CYS A 10 -18.08 -22.41 -4.39
N ILE A 11 -18.42 -21.64 -5.45
CA ILE A 11 -19.65 -21.77 -6.26
C ILE A 11 -19.82 -23.18 -6.88
N GLU A 12 -18.75 -23.96 -7.03
CA GLU A 12 -18.74 -25.31 -7.60
C GLU A 12 -18.64 -26.44 -6.55
N ASP A 13 -19.12 -26.25 -5.35
CA ASP A 13 -19.02 -27.20 -4.23
C ASP A 13 -17.59 -27.63 -3.85
N LYS A 14 -16.59 -26.85 -4.23
CA LYS A 14 -15.22 -27.02 -3.79
C LYS A 14 -14.96 -26.22 -2.51
N TYR A 15 -14.16 -26.81 -1.64
CA TYR A 15 -13.72 -26.11 -0.42
C TYR A 15 -12.27 -25.65 -0.63
N VAL A 16 -12.02 -24.40 -0.32
CA VAL A 16 -10.67 -23.84 -0.18
C VAL A 16 -10.37 -23.59 1.28
N TYR A 17 -9.13 -23.79 1.65
CA TYR A 17 -8.65 -23.52 3.00
C TYR A 17 -7.77 -22.29 2.95
N ASN A 18 -8.13 -21.29 3.72
CA ASN A 18 -7.35 -20.08 3.88
C ASN A 18 -6.59 -20.18 5.21
N ILE A 19 -5.28 -20.01 5.16
CA ILE A 19 -4.41 -20.14 6.33
C ILE A 19 -3.81 -18.77 6.59
N LYS A 20 -4.06 -18.21 7.76
CA LYS A 20 -3.44 -16.98 8.22
C LYS A 20 -2.25 -17.35 9.11
N LEU A 21 -1.06 -16.94 8.67
CA LEU A 21 0.18 -17.10 9.43
C LEU A 21 0.59 -15.76 10.04
N GLU A 22 1.08 -15.79 11.25
CA GLU A 22 1.69 -14.63 11.91
C GLU A 22 2.98 -14.28 11.17
N ASP A 23 3.13 -13.04 10.76
CA ASP A 23 4.30 -12.45 10.08
C ASP A 23 4.68 -13.04 8.70
N TYR A 24 3.97 -14.06 8.19
CA TYR A 24 4.28 -14.67 6.90
C TYR A 24 3.03 -14.80 6.04
N HIS A 25 3.07 -14.18 4.85
CA HIS A 25 1.98 -14.24 3.87
C HIS A 25 2.19 -15.33 2.80
N THR A 26 3.25 -16.13 2.95
CA THR A 26 3.61 -17.21 2.01
C THR A 26 3.81 -18.51 2.77
N TYR A 27 3.31 -19.60 2.21
CA TYR A 27 3.45 -20.93 2.78
C TYR A 27 3.42 -22.01 1.69
N PHE A 28 3.91 -23.19 2.02
CA PHE A 28 3.87 -24.35 1.13
C PHE A 28 2.67 -25.22 1.48
N VAL A 29 1.94 -25.68 0.46
CA VAL A 29 0.82 -26.60 0.63
C VAL A 29 1.06 -27.90 -0.14
N GLY A 30 0.62 -29.00 0.47
CA GLY A 30 0.68 -30.34 -0.10
C GLY A 30 2.10 -30.93 -0.15
N ASN A 31 2.16 -32.21 -0.52
CA ASN A 31 3.42 -32.97 -0.59
C ASN A 31 4.34 -32.50 -1.74
N CYS A 32 3.81 -31.74 -2.68
CA CYS A 32 4.55 -31.18 -3.83
C CYS A 32 5.20 -29.82 -3.50
N GLY A 33 5.02 -29.28 -2.28
CA GLY A 33 5.60 -28.00 -1.89
C GLY A 33 5.11 -26.82 -2.73
N ILE A 34 3.82 -26.79 -3.07
CA ILE A 34 3.23 -25.66 -3.82
C ILE A 34 3.35 -24.41 -2.97
N TRP A 35 4.05 -23.42 -3.51
CA TRP A 35 4.20 -22.13 -2.86
C TRP A 35 2.95 -21.29 -3.05
N VAL A 36 2.32 -20.89 -1.95
CA VAL A 36 1.12 -20.07 -1.93
C VAL A 36 1.43 -18.75 -1.24
N HIS A 37 1.05 -17.65 -1.88
CA HIS A 37 1.16 -16.31 -1.33
C HIS A 37 -0.23 -15.79 -0.99
N ASN A 38 -0.51 -15.58 0.29
CA ASN A 38 -1.74 -14.94 0.73
C ASN A 38 -1.49 -13.43 0.85
N LYS A 39 -1.80 -12.69 -0.21
CA LYS A 39 -1.71 -11.24 -0.22
C LYS A 39 -2.98 -10.66 0.39
N ASN A 40 -2.92 -10.18 1.63
CA ASN A 40 -3.97 -9.35 2.20
C ASN A 40 -3.99 -8.00 1.44
N CYS A 41 -4.82 -7.94 0.40
CA CYS A 41 -5.02 -6.68 -0.31
C CYS A 41 -5.99 -5.81 0.50
N PRO A 42 -5.61 -4.56 0.84
CA PRO A 42 -6.54 -3.65 1.51
C PRO A 42 -7.84 -3.49 0.70
N PRO A 43 -8.99 -3.29 1.34
CA PRO A 43 -10.30 -3.24 0.65
C PRO A 43 -10.37 -2.21 -0.49
N HIS A 44 -9.61 -1.13 -0.41
CA HIS A 44 -9.54 -0.05 -1.38
C HIS A 44 -8.57 -0.31 -2.54
N MET A 45 -7.85 -1.44 -2.52
CA MET A 45 -6.90 -1.82 -3.57
C MET A 45 -7.38 -3.04 -4.35
N ASN A 46 -6.94 -3.15 -5.59
CA ASN A 46 -7.07 -4.33 -6.42
C ASN A 46 -5.92 -5.32 -6.16
N GLU A 47 -6.05 -6.56 -6.61
CA GLU A 47 -5.01 -7.59 -6.44
C GLU A 47 -3.69 -7.24 -7.15
N ASP A 48 -3.75 -6.45 -8.21
CA ASP A 48 -2.59 -5.94 -8.95
C ASP A 48 -1.87 -4.78 -8.24
N GLY A 49 -2.43 -4.29 -7.12
CA GLY A 49 -1.90 -3.19 -6.33
C GLY A 49 -2.36 -1.82 -6.78
N THR A 50 -3.24 -1.71 -7.77
CA THR A 50 -3.86 -0.44 -8.16
C THR A 50 -5.00 -0.06 -7.22
N LEU A 51 -5.34 1.22 -7.16
CA LEU A 51 -6.46 1.70 -6.36
C LEU A 51 -7.80 1.45 -7.08
N LYS A 52 -8.82 1.12 -6.30
CA LYS A 52 -10.19 1.02 -6.81
C LYS A 52 -10.76 2.40 -7.08
N PRO A 53 -11.59 2.55 -8.14
CA PRO A 53 -12.21 3.83 -8.45
C PRO A 53 -13.32 4.19 -7.43
N ASN A 54 -13.55 5.50 -7.27
CA ASN A 54 -14.63 6.08 -6.47
C ASN A 54 -14.66 5.55 -5.02
N GLN A 55 -13.49 5.38 -4.40
CA GLN A 55 -13.36 4.94 -3.01
C GLN A 55 -13.01 6.10 -2.09
N GLU A 56 -13.54 6.03 -0.88
CA GLU A 56 -13.01 6.74 0.27
C GLU A 56 -12.38 5.72 1.21
N TYR A 57 -11.14 5.94 1.62
CA TYR A 57 -10.39 4.99 2.45
C TYR A 57 -9.45 5.71 3.42
N THR A 58 -8.99 4.98 4.42
CA THR A 58 -7.97 5.43 5.35
C THR A 58 -6.76 4.53 5.27
N THR A 59 -5.56 5.11 5.33
CA THR A 59 -4.30 4.36 5.35
C THR A 59 -3.21 5.12 6.11
N GLY A 60 -2.06 4.46 6.32
CA GLY A 60 -0.96 4.96 7.13
C GLY A 60 -1.18 4.74 8.62
N GLU A 61 -0.12 4.94 9.42
CA GLU A 61 -0.16 4.72 10.88
C GLU A 61 -1.19 5.59 11.60
N ASN A 62 -1.39 6.80 11.09
CA ASN A 62 -2.27 7.80 11.71
C ASN A 62 -3.66 7.87 11.07
N GLY A 63 -3.97 6.96 10.13
CA GLY A 63 -5.30 6.84 9.54
C GLY A 63 -5.73 8.05 8.74
N TYR A 64 -4.88 8.56 7.86
CA TYR A 64 -5.22 9.66 6.96
C TYR A 64 -6.26 9.22 5.93
N THR A 65 -7.18 10.12 5.59
CA THR A 65 -8.31 9.85 4.69
C THR A 65 -8.00 10.29 3.27
N TYR A 66 -8.36 9.45 2.30
CA TYR A 66 -8.14 9.68 0.87
C TYR A 66 -9.41 9.40 0.06
N LYS A 67 -9.48 10.01 -1.13
CA LYS A 67 -10.53 9.71 -2.11
C LYS A 67 -9.93 9.48 -3.49
N THR A 68 -10.49 8.52 -4.21
CA THR A 68 -10.14 8.27 -5.61
C THR A 68 -11.26 8.70 -6.56
N ASP A 69 -10.86 9.07 -7.78
CA ASP A 69 -11.77 9.35 -8.88
C ASP A 69 -12.27 8.08 -9.58
N SER A 70 -13.01 8.24 -10.67
CA SER A 70 -13.53 7.15 -11.50
C SER A 70 -12.46 6.30 -12.19
N ASN A 71 -11.21 6.74 -12.19
CA ASN A 71 -10.07 6.04 -12.77
C ASN A 71 -9.16 5.40 -11.70
N GLY A 72 -9.46 5.61 -10.41
CA GLY A 72 -8.63 5.14 -9.31
C GLY A 72 -7.46 6.07 -8.97
N ASN A 73 -7.44 7.30 -9.47
CA ASN A 73 -6.42 8.28 -9.09
C ASN A 73 -6.79 8.95 -7.78
N ILE A 74 -5.80 9.22 -6.92
CA ILE A 74 -6.02 9.96 -5.69
C ILE A 74 -6.29 11.44 -6.03
N VAL A 75 -7.47 11.91 -5.66
CA VAL A 75 -7.92 13.31 -5.92
C VAL A 75 -8.06 14.13 -4.65
N SER A 76 -8.05 13.49 -3.49
CA SER A 76 -8.12 14.17 -2.20
C SER A 76 -7.38 13.37 -1.14
N ALA A 77 -6.68 14.07 -0.28
CA ALA A 77 -6.07 13.52 0.91
C ALA A 77 -6.27 14.52 2.07
N HIS A 78 -6.69 14.02 3.23
CA HIS A 78 -7.02 14.83 4.39
C HIS A 78 -6.44 14.25 5.68
N ALA A 79 -5.95 15.13 6.53
CA ALA A 79 -5.53 14.84 7.89
C ALA A 79 -6.12 15.90 8.82
N ASP A 80 -6.83 15.50 9.87
CA ASP A 80 -7.29 16.42 10.91
C ASP A 80 -6.08 16.97 11.68
N GLU A 81 -5.07 16.13 11.90
CA GLU A 81 -3.83 16.46 12.56
C GLU A 81 -2.67 15.65 11.97
N LEU A 82 -1.53 16.29 11.76
CA LEU A 82 -0.29 15.60 11.39
C LEU A 82 0.41 15.11 12.64
N LYS A 83 0.55 13.79 12.78
CA LYS A 83 1.26 13.14 13.88
C LYS A 83 2.53 12.50 13.39
N PHE A 84 3.58 12.55 14.20
CA PHE A 84 4.81 11.85 13.88
C PHE A 84 4.58 10.33 13.89
N LYS A 85 5.36 9.64 13.06
CA LYS A 85 5.39 8.19 13.01
C LYS A 85 5.86 7.57 14.33
N THR A 86 5.45 6.33 14.57
CA THR A 86 5.89 5.54 15.73
C THR A 86 6.93 4.49 15.38
N HIS A 87 7.05 4.09 14.10
CA HIS A 87 8.06 3.13 13.65
C HIS A 87 9.46 3.75 13.54
N ASP A 88 10.47 2.92 13.72
CA ASP A 88 11.86 3.30 13.55
C ASP A 88 12.27 3.28 12.06
N GLY A 89 13.25 4.12 11.72
CA GLY A 89 13.81 4.19 10.38
C GLY A 89 12.83 4.74 9.34
N ARG A 90 13.12 4.51 8.06
CA ARG A 90 12.27 4.88 6.92
C ARG A 90 11.76 3.63 6.24
N LEU A 91 10.46 3.55 6.01
CA LEU A 91 9.86 2.45 5.27
C LEU A 91 10.24 2.51 3.79
N LYS A 92 10.49 1.33 3.21
CA LYS A 92 10.74 1.21 1.78
C LYS A 92 9.40 1.37 1.06
N HIS A 93 9.28 2.41 0.25
CA HIS A 93 8.07 2.68 -0.50
C HIS A 93 8.02 1.95 -1.86
N ASN A 94 6.82 1.78 -2.40
CA ASN A 94 6.60 1.20 -3.70
C ASN A 94 6.99 2.20 -4.80
N PRO A 95 7.91 1.87 -5.72
CA PRO A 95 8.34 2.81 -6.77
C PRO A 95 7.41 2.87 -7.99
N ASN A 96 6.40 1.99 -8.07
CA ASN A 96 5.61 1.76 -9.28
C ASN A 96 4.26 2.49 -9.23
N THR A 97 4.29 3.82 -9.13
CA THR A 97 3.08 4.64 -9.26
C THR A 97 2.49 4.54 -10.65
N ALA A 98 1.15 4.64 -10.76
CA ALA A 98 0.48 4.73 -12.05
C ALA A 98 0.96 5.99 -12.81
N ASP A 99 0.80 6.02 -14.13
CA ASP A 99 1.14 7.16 -15.00
C ASP A 99 2.57 7.74 -14.85
N LYS A 100 3.48 6.94 -14.31
CA LYS A 100 4.87 7.35 -14.09
C LYS A 100 5.59 7.59 -15.42
N LEU A 101 6.09 8.81 -15.61
CA LEU A 101 6.90 9.19 -16.76
C LEU A 101 8.39 8.95 -16.50
N PRO A 102 9.22 8.84 -17.57
CA PRO A 102 10.68 8.82 -17.41
C PRO A 102 11.17 10.05 -16.64
N GLY A 103 11.90 9.83 -15.56
CA GLY A 103 12.41 10.90 -14.69
C GLY A 103 11.49 11.25 -13.52
N ASP A 104 10.34 10.59 -13.38
CA ASP A 104 9.49 10.76 -12.22
C ASP A 104 9.92 9.85 -11.06
N ASP A 105 9.64 10.32 -9.87
CA ASP A 105 9.72 9.56 -8.63
C ASP A 105 8.30 9.17 -8.13
N ALA A 106 8.22 8.19 -7.26
CA ALA A 106 7.05 7.96 -6.42
C ALA A 106 7.11 8.94 -5.23
N GLY A 107 6.27 9.95 -5.26
CA GLY A 107 6.19 10.98 -4.22
C GLY A 107 5.11 10.64 -3.18
N HIS A 108 5.44 10.77 -1.89
CA HIS A 108 4.47 10.62 -0.80
C HIS A 108 3.54 11.83 -0.72
N ILE A 109 2.24 11.59 -0.54
CA ILE A 109 1.27 12.63 -0.21
C ILE A 109 1.45 13.02 1.26
N PHE A 110 1.36 12.07 2.18
CA PHE A 110 1.80 12.25 3.56
C PHE A 110 3.15 11.55 3.75
N ALA A 111 4.15 12.30 4.14
CA ALA A 111 5.52 11.81 4.27
C ALA A 111 5.65 10.70 5.32
N ASP A 112 6.65 9.82 5.15
CA ASP A 112 6.99 8.75 6.09
C ASP A 112 7.17 9.26 7.53
N GLN A 113 7.76 10.44 7.72
CA GLN A 113 7.93 11.05 9.06
C GLN A 113 6.60 11.33 9.79
N PHE A 114 5.50 11.42 9.06
CA PHE A 114 4.16 11.58 9.61
C PHE A 114 3.34 10.28 9.56
N GLY A 115 3.99 9.13 9.37
CA GLY A 115 3.34 7.83 9.34
C GLY A 115 2.50 7.58 8.09
N GLY A 116 2.81 8.24 6.98
CA GLY A 116 2.18 7.98 5.69
C GLY A 116 2.50 6.58 5.18
N SER A 117 1.53 5.94 4.53
CA SER A 117 1.70 4.60 3.94
C SER A 117 2.83 4.58 2.90
N PRO A 118 3.65 3.53 2.86
CA PRO A 118 4.68 3.35 1.83
C PRO A 118 4.14 2.78 0.51
N ASP A 119 2.84 2.48 0.44
CA ASP A 119 2.21 1.86 -0.72
C ASP A 119 1.53 2.86 -1.65
N LEU A 120 1.01 2.35 -2.78
CA LEU A 120 0.37 3.15 -3.83
C LEU A 120 -0.84 3.95 -3.36
N ASP A 121 -1.39 3.62 -2.21
CA ASP A 121 -2.51 4.31 -1.56
C ASP A 121 -2.14 5.66 -0.91
N ASN A 122 -0.86 6.02 -0.94
CA ASN A 122 -0.33 7.31 -0.48
C ASN A 122 0.75 7.88 -1.43
N LEU A 123 0.92 7.28 -2.60
CA LEU A 123 1.97 7.65 -3.54
C LEU A 123 1.40 8.14 -4.86
N VAL A 124 2.01 9.17 -5.42
CA VAL A 124 1.69 9.72 -6.75
C VAL A 124 2.97 9.86 -7.57
N SER A 125 2.84 9.81 -8.90
CA SER A 125 3.94 10.17 -9.79
C SER A 125 4.25 11.65 -9.66
N GLN A 126 5.50 11.97 -9.43
CA GLN A 126 5.95 13.33 -9.22
C GLN A 126 7.30 13.55 -9.90
N ARG A 127 7.47 14.68 -10.55
CA ARG A 127 8.76 15.04 -11.13
C ARG A 127 9.86 14.97 -10.06
N SER A 128 10.99 14.34 -10.40
CA SER A 128 12.06 14.10 -9.45
C SER A 128 12.72 15.39 -8.92
N ASP A 129 12.71 16.46 -9.71
CA ASP A 129 13.23 17.77 -9.29
C ASP A 129 12.33 18.46 -8.23
N LEU A 130 11.05 18.08 -8.18
CA LEU A 130 10.11 18.54 -7.15
C LEU A 130 10.11 17.61 -5.93
N ASN A 131 10.21 16.30 -6.15
CA ASN A 131 10.14 15.31 -5.08
C ASN A 131 11.46 15.19 -4.29
N ARG A 132 12.58 15.36 -4.96
CA ARG A 132 13.88 15.35 -4.28
C ARG A 132 14.18 16.75 -3.78
N ALA A 133 14.42 16.88 -2.47
CA ALA A 133 14.96 18.11 -1.94
C ALA A 133 16.21 18.47 -2.76
N VAL A 134 16.16 19.57 -3.49
CA VAL A 134 17.36 20.16 -4.08
C VAL A 134 18.27 20.37 -2.89
N LYS A 135 19.46 19.74 -2.90
CA LYS A 135 20.54 20.15 -2.02
C LYS A 135 20.90 21.59 -2.44
N ASN A 136 20.14 22.54 -1.95
CA ASN A 136 20.60 23.91 -1.97
C ASN A 136 21.82 23.95 -1.07
N THR A 137 22.96 23.96 -1.71
CA THR A 137 24.27 24.12 -1.08
C THR A 137 24.45 25.51 -0.53
N ASP A 138 23.47 26.40 -0.66
CA ASP A 138 23.64 27.78 -0.22
C ASP A 138 22.39 28.32 0.47
N ASN A 139 22.57 28.55 1.76
CA ASN A 139 21.91 29.55 2.60
C ASN A 139 20.44 29.36 2.99
N TYR A 140 20.28 28.77 4.13
CA TYR A 140 19.52 29.40 5.19
C TYR A 140 20.29 29.30 6.50
#